data_dd0c7287241f70388f2086286d891348
#
_entry.id   dd0c7287241f70388f2086286d891348
#
_cell.length_a   1.000
_cell.length_b   1.000
_cell.length_c   1.000
_cell.angle_alpha   90.00
_cell.angle_beta   90.00
_cell.angle_gamma   90.00
#
_symmetry.space_group_name_H-M   'P 1'
#
loop_
_entity.id
_entity.type
_entity.pdbx_description
1 polymer ?
#
loop_
_entity_poly.entity_id
_entity_poly.type
_entity_poly.pdbx_seq_one_letter_code
_entity_poly.pdbx_strand_id
1 'polypeptide(L)'
;MNIFARLSAIAAMAITISACSEQGANIEMPLPVALGEDSVGHYCNMTILEHTGPKAQIHLVNNPHPIWFSQVRDGIAFLRSPEENYETVAVYVNDMGKAEDWDFPGDDTWIDAQKAWFVIGSAKTGGMGTPEAIPFGEEQSASAFVTENGGVVVRLAEIPDAYVLGPVGVDQKQEVSMTGANQ
;
A
#
# COMPACT_ATOMS: atom_id res chain seq x y z
N MET A 1 -56.13 -36.41 -59.15
CA MET A 1 -56.88 -36.34 -57.86
C MET A 1 -55.85 -35.88 -56.84
N ASN A 2 -56.06 -34.70 -56.33
CA ASN A 2 -55.14 -33.77 -55.71
C ASN A 2 -54.74 -34.15 -54.29
N ILE A 3 -53.48 -34.04 -54.01
CA ILE A 3 -53.04 -33.93 -52.61
C ILE A 3 -52.05 -32.77 -52.52
N PHE A 4 -52.48 -31.70 -51.85
CA PHE A 4 -51.75 -30.50 -51.55
C PHE A 4 -50.67 -30.83 -50.47
N ALA A 5 -49.43 -30.69 -50.84
CA ALA A 5 -48.35 -30.65 -49.88
C ALA A 5 -48.11 -29.18 -49.44
N ARG A 6 -48.50 -28.86 -48.23
CA ARG A 6 -48.15 -27.57 -47.58
C ARG A 6 -46.77 -27.69 -46.97
N LEU A 7 -45.81 -27.04 -47.58
CA LEU A 7 -44.52 -26.80 -46.95
C LEU A 7 -44.68 -25.63 -45.97
N SER A 8 -44.57 -25.93 -44.68
CA SER A 8 -44.39 -24.90 -43.64
C SER A 8 -42.91 -24.59 -43.48
N ALA A 9 -42.49 -23.44 -43.94
CA ALA A 9 -41.15 -22.92 -43.66
C ALA A 9 -41.10 -22.42 -42.23
N ILE A 10 -40.36 -23.13 -41.35
CA ILE A 10 -40.03 -22.63 -40.02
C ILE A 10 -38.77 -21.82 -40.13
N ALA A 11 -38.88 -20.51 -40.04
CA ALA A 11 -37.76 -19.58 -39.94
C ALA A 11 -37.17 -19.68 -38.52
N ALA A 12 -36.05 -20.35 -38.41
CA ALA A 12 -35.28 -20.37 -37.15
C ALA A 12 -34.55 -19.02 -37.03
N MET A 13 -35.09 -18.15 -36.17
CA MET A 13 -34.46 -16.89 -35.77
C MET A 13 -33.37 -17.18 -34.76
N ALA A 14 -32.11 -17.24 -35.22
CA ALA A 14 -30.97 -17.36 -34.38
C ALA A 14 -30.76 -16.07 -33.62
N ILE A 15 -31.10 -16.04 -32.33
CA ILE A 15 -30.77 -14.95 -31.40
C ILE A 15 -29.29 -15.11 -31.04
N THR A 16 -28.45 -14.32 -31.68
CA THR A 16 -27.04 -14.18 -31.25
C THR A 16 -27.02 -13.32 -29.98
N ILE A 17 -26.89 -13.99 -28.82
CA ILE A 17 -26.59 -13.33 -27.58
C ILE A 17 -25.12 -12.91 -27.66
N SER A 18 -24.87 -11.64 -27.99
CA SER A 18 -23.58 -11.01 -27.79
C SER A 18 -23.34 -10.95 -26.29
N ALA A 19 -22.61 -11.94 -25.74
CA ALA A 19 -22.03 -11.82 -24.44
C ALA A 19 -20.98 -10.71 -24.51
N CYS A 20 -21.32 -9.52 -24.04
CA CYS A 20 -20.34 -8.54 -23.61
C CYS A 20 -19.57 -9.18 -22.44
N SER A 21 -18.45 -9.82 -22.72
CA SER A 21 -17.46 -10.05 -21.70
C SER A 21 -16.93 -8.66 -21.32
N GLU A 22 -17.29 -8.17 -20.15
CA GLU A 22 -16.53 -7.13 -19.49
C GLU A 22 -15.12 -7.68 -19.36
N GLN A 23 -14.25 -7.32 -20.30
CA GLN A 23 -12.82 -7.39 -20.11
C GLN A 23 -12.52 -6.40 -19.00
N GLY A 24 -12.56 -6.87 -17.74
CA GLY A 24 -11.92 -6.18 -16.67
C GLY A 24 -10.49 -5.91 -17.13
N ALA A 25 -10.15 -4.64 -17.29
CA ALA A 25 -8.79 -4.24 -17.65
C ALA A 25 -7.89 -4.93 -16.62
N ASN A 26 -7.05 -5.85 -17.09
CA ASN A 26 -6.04 -6.48 -16.26
C ASN A 26 -5.01 -5.36 -16.00
N ILE A 27 -5.22 -4.59 -14.93
CA ILE A 27 -4.30 -3.52 -14.54
C ILE A 27 -3.04 -4.26 -14.09
N GLU A 28 -2.04 -4.28 -14.96
CA GLU A 28 -0.74 -4.83 -14.62
C GLU A 28 -0.16 -4.00 -13.47
N MET A 29 0.24 -4.67 -12.37
CA MET A 29 0.83 -4.01 -11.22
C MET A 29 2.15 -3.36 -11.63
N PRO A 30 2.28 -2.02 -11.58
CA PRO A 30 3.51 -1.34 -11.94
C PRO A 30 4.64 -1.76 -10.99
N LEU A 31 5.87 -1.78 -11.51
CA LEU A 31 7.05 -1.98 -10.66
C LEU A 31 7.31 -0.73 -9.81
N PRO A 32 8.00 -0.88 -8.66
CA PRO A 32 8.45 0.28 -7.90
C PRO A 32 9.41 1.13 -8.72
N VAL A 33 9.35 2.43 -8.50
CA VAL A 33 10.18 3.44 -9.18
C VAL A 33 11.31 3.85 -8.24
N ALA A 34 12.51 4.03 -8.78
CA ALA A 34 13.65 4.57 -8.02
C ALA A 34 13.39 6.03 -7.61
N LEU A 35 13.90 6.41 -6.44
CA LEU A 35 13.84 7.80 -5.98
C LEU A 35 14.78 8.68 -6.82
N GLY A 36 14.25 9.80 -7.33
CA GLY A 36 15.00 10.82 -8.03
C GLY A 36 15.04 12.14 -7.25
N GLU A 37 15.87 13.07 -7.72
CA GLU A 37 15.95 14.43 -7.16
C GLU A 37 14.59 15.17 -7.25
N ASP A 38 13.77 14.81 -8.24
CA ASP A 38 12.43 15.36 -8.46
C ASP A 38 11.32 14.66 -7.63
N SER A 39 11.66 13.66 -6.82
CA SER A 39 10.70 12.96 -5.97
C SER A 39 10.31 13.85 -4.80
N VAL A 40 9.08 14.40 -4.85
CA VAL A 40 8.54 15.33 -3.87
C VAL A 40 7.45 14.65 -3.03
N GLY A 41 7.51 14.84 -1.72
CA GLY A 41 6.55 14.26 -0.78
C GLY A 41 5.16 14.88 -0.94
N HIS A 42 4.14 14.02 -1.04
CA HIS A 42 2.76 14.43 -1.28
C HIS A 42 2.22 15.39 -0.21
N TYR A 43 2.51 15.15 1.05
CA TYR A 43 2.05 15.99 2.15
C TYR A 43 3.04 17.10 2.53
N CYS A 44 4.34 16.82 2.51
CA CYS A 44 5.33 17.77 2.98
C CYS A 44 5.79 18.75 1.90
N ASN A 45 5.59 18.45 0.60
CA ASN A 45 6.07 19.21 -0.55
C ASN A 45 7.59 19.46 -0.53
N MET A 46 8.35 18.57 0.12
CA MET A 46 9.81 18.60 0.20
C MET A 46 10.41 17.42 -0.58
N THR A 47 11.67 17.53 -0.97
CA THR A 47 12.41 16.46 -1.64
C THR A 47 12.52 15.26 -0.72
N ILE A 48 12.06 14.08 -1.17
CA ILE A 48 12.05 12.84 -0.38
C ILE A 48 13.45 12.43 0.08
N LEU A 49 14.47 12.67 -0.74
CA LEU A 49 15.86 12.35 -0.44
C LEU A 49 16.45 13.13 0.75
N GLU A 50 15.81 14.21 1.18
CA GLU A 50 16.24 14.99 2.35
C GLU A 50 15.75 14.40 3.68
N HIS A 51 14.91 13.39 3.62
CA HIS A 51 14.31 12.75 4.80
C HIS A 51 14.94 11.39 5.07
N THR A 52 15.18 11.07 6.33
CA THR A 52 15.71 9.78 6.77
C THR A 52 14.63 8.72 6.94
N GLY A 53 15.02 7.45 7.08
CA GLY A 53 14.10 6.33 7.36
C GLY A 53 13.32 5.82 6.14
N PRO A 54 12.40 4.87 6.36
CA PRO A 54 11.64 4.23 5.29
C PRO A 54 10.68 5.19 4.60
N LYS A 55 10.47 4.96 3.32
CA LYS A 55 9.60 5.73 2.43
C LYS A 55 8.46 4.88 1.92
N ALA A 56 7.41 5.53 1.42
CA ALA A 56 6.37 4.87 0.66
C ALA A 56 6.18 5.53 -0.71
N GLN A 57 5.82 4.71 -1.69
CA GLN A 57 5.33 5.14 -2.99
C GLN A 57 3.98 4.47 -3.28
N ILE A 58 3.03 5.25 -3.77
CA ILE A 58 1.69 4.78 -4.09
C ILE A 58 1.39 5.05 -5.55
N HIS A 59 1.08 4.00 -6.29
CA HIS A 59 0.68 4.07 -7.68
C HIS A 59 -0.84 4.14 -7.77
N LEU A 60 -1.34 5.17 -8.44
CA LEU A 60 -2.77 5.41 -8.61
C LEU A 60 -3.22 5.06 -10.03
N VAL A 61 -4.48 4.66 -10.19
CA VAL A 61 -5.08 4.47 -11.51
C VAL A 61 -5.03 5.79 -12.28
N ASN A 62 -4.66 5.71 -13.56
CA ASN A 62 -4.52 6.85 -14.47
C ASN A 62 -3.45 7.89 -14.06
N ASN A 63 -2.56 7.57 -13.14
CA ASN A 63 -1.40 8.40 -12.84
C ASN A 63 -0.12 7.69 -13.31
N PRO A 64 0.65 8.27 -14.26
CA PRO A 64 1.85 7.64 -14.80
C PRO A 64 3.04 7.62 -13.80
N HIS A 65 2.96 8.42 -12.75
CA HIS A 65 4.00 8.52 -11.72
C HIS A 65 3.43 8.19 -10.34
N PRO A 66 4.21 7.53 -9.47
CA PRO A 66 3.78 7.32 -8.09
C PRO A 66 3.71 8.65 -7.34
N ILE A 67 2.88 8.70 -6.31
CA ILE A 67 2.95 9.71 -5.28
C ILE A 67 3.86 9.22 -4.15
N TRP A 68 4.62 10.14 -3.57
CA TRP A 68 5.69 9.85 -2.63
C TRP A 68 5.37 10.30 -1.22
N PHE A 69 5.82 9.52 -0.25
CA PHE A 69 5.70 9.86 1.18
C PHE A 69 7.05 9.71 1.86
N SER A 70 7.47 10.75 2.57
CA SER A 70 8.70 10.78 3.37
C SER A 70 8.66 9.88 4.60
N GLN A 71 7.46 9.36 4.94
CA GLN A 71 7.20 8.39 6.00
C GLN A 71 6.19 7.36 5.52
N VAL A 72 6.36 6.11 5.91
CA VAL A 72 5.42 5.04 5.60
C VAL A 72 4.07 5.26 6.28
N ARG A 73 4.09 5.78 7.52
CA ARG A 73 2.88 6.16 8.26
C ARG A 73 1.98 7.09 7.45
N ASP A 74 2.55 8.09 6.79
CA ASP A 74 1.80 9.06 5.99
C ASP A 74 1.21 8.43 4.72
N GLY A 75 1.94 7.50 4.10
CA GLY A 75 1.40 6.70 2.99
C GLY A 75 0.21 5.82 3.41
N ILE A 76 0.29 5.22 4.60
CA ILE A 76 -0.84 4.44 5.15
C ILE A 76 -2.01 5.38 5.52
N ALA A 77 -1.73 6.56 6.07
CA ALA A 77 -2.75 7.56 6.35
C ALA A 77 -3.50 7.98 5.07
N PHE A 78 -2.77 8.20 3.98
CA PHE A 78 -3.36 8.48 2.66
C PHE A 78 -4.32 7.38 2.21
N LEU A 79 -3.94 6.10 2.33
CA LEU A 79 -4.77 4.96 1.93
C LEU A 79 -6.07 4.84 2.75
N ARG A 80 -6.11 5.41 3.95
CA ARG A 80 -7.22 5.26 4.90
C ARG A 80 -8.03 6.53 5.10
N SER A 81 -7.51 7.66 4.62
CA SER A 81 -8.22 8.93 4.71
C SER A 81 -9.46 8.91 3.83
N PRO A 82 -10.66 9.20 4.38
CA PRO A 82 -11.88 9.31 3.58
C PRO A 82 -11.87 10.50 2.61
N GLU A 83 -10.93 11.43 2.79
CA GLU A 83 -10.75 12.60 1.95
C GLU A 83 -9.92 12.28 0.70
N GLU A 84 -9.10 11.21 0.77
CA GLU A 84 -8.23 10.75 -0.32
C GLU A 84 -8.93 9.65 -1.12
N ASN A 85 -9.83 10.04 -2.00
CA ASN A 85 -10.67 9.11 -2.75
C ASN A 85 -10.03 8.72 -4.10
N TYR A 86 -8.85 8.11 -4.06
CA TYR A 86 -8.11 7.64 -5.22
C TYR A 86 -8.12 6.12 -5.33
N GLU A 87 -8.26 5.60 -6.55
CA GLU A 87 -8.10 4.18 -6.82
C GLU A 87 -6.62 3.83 -6.90
N THR A 88 -6.16 2.96 -5.98
CA THR A 88 -4.77 2.55 -5.84
C THR A 88 -4.49 1.27 -6.61
N VAL A 89 -3.39 1.24 -7.36
CA VAL A 89 -2.91 0.07 -8.13
C VAL A 89 -1.87 -0.72 -7.34
N ALA A 90 -0.90 -0.03 -6.75
CA ALA A 90 0.18 -0.66 -5.98
C ALA A 90 0.70 0.28 -4.89
N VAL A 91 1.19 -0.31 -3.82
CA VAL A 91 1.83 0.39 -2.70
C VAL A 91 3.15 -0.29 -2.38
N TYR A 92 4.23 0.46 -2.43
CA TYR A 92 5.55 -0.04 -2.09
C TYR A 92 6.14 0.74 -0.91
N VAL A 93 6.88 0.02 -0.08
CA VAL A 93 7.59 0.54 1.10
C VAL A 93 9.01 -0.03 1.14
N ASN A 94 9.94 0.63 1.81
CA ASN A 94 11.30 0.10 1.94
C ASN A 94 11.35 -1.03 2.98
N ASP A 95 11.92 -2.18 2.61
CA ASP A 95 12.25 -3.28 3.52
C ASP A 95 13.47 -2.88 4.39
N MET A 96 13.20 -2.46 5.61
CA MET A 96 14.25 -2.05 6.56
C MET A 96 15.09 -3.22 7.11
N GLY A 97 14.67 -4.45 6.83
CA GLY A 97 15.47 -5.64 7.09
C GLY A 97 16.59 -5.86 6.08
N LYS A 98 16.49 -5.25 4.89
CA LYS A 98 17.52 -5.28 3.84
C LYS A 98 18.31 -3.99 3.73
N ALA A 99 17.77 -2.88 4.25
CA ALA A 99 18.43 -1.59 4.20
C ALA A 99 19.78 -1.65 4.93
N GLU A 100 20.85 -1.28 4.25
CA GLU A 100 22.19 -1.18 4.85
C GLU A 100 22.33 0.07 5.71
N ASP A 101 21.56 1.12 5.38
CA ASP A 101 21.53 2.38 6.09
C ASP A 101 20.08 2.75 6.43
N TRP A 102 19.87 3.14 7.69
CA TRP A 102 18.56 3.63 8.13
C TRP A 102 18.15 4.91 7.40
N ASP A 103 19.07 5.82 7.19
CA ASP A 103 18.76 7.13 6.65
C ASP A 103 18.49 7.06 5.15
N PHE A 104 19.16 6.13 4.45
CA PHE A 104 19.04 5.93 3.01
C PHE A 104 18.82 4.44 2.68
N PRO A 105 17.58 3.94 2.79
CA PRO A 105 17.29 2.51 2.62
C PRO A 105 17.70 1.92 1.25
N GLY A 106 17.81 2.74 0.21
CA GLY A 106 18.16 2.31 -1.14
C GLY A 106 16.97 1.87 -1.99
N ASP A 107 17.14 1.93 -3.31
CA ASP A 107 16.07 1.61 -4.28
C ASP A 107 15.82 0.12 -4.46
N ASP A 108 16.74 -0.74 -4.04
CA ASP A 108 16.64 -2.20 -4.09
C ASP A 108 15.85 -2.81 -2.93
N THR A 109 15.42 -1.97 -1.99
CA THR A 109 14.66 -2.39 -0.80
C THR A 109 13.14 -2.30 -0.97
N TRP A 110 12.62 -1.82 -2.10
CA TRP A 110 11.18 -1.69 -2.32
C TRP A 110 10.46 -3.04 -2.30
N ILE A 111 9.44 -3.16 -1.45
CA ILE A 111 8.57 -4.33 -1.33
C ILE A 111 7.09 -3.92 -1.35
N ASP A 112 6.24 -4.84 -1.79
CA ASP A 112 4.78 -4.69 -1.75
C ASP A 112 4.29 -4.56 -0.29
N ALA A 113 3.65 -3.45 0.04
CA ALA A 113 3.16 -3.17 1.40
C ALA A 113 2.16 -4.21 1.90
N GLN A 114 1.40 -4.87 1.01
CA GLN A 114 0.46 -5.94 1.38
C GLN A 114 1.17 -7.19 1.90
N LYS A 115 2.43 -7.39 1.51
CA LYS A 115 3.24 -8.54 1.90
C LYS A 115 4.19 -8.22 3.06
N ALA A 116 4.39 -6.95 3.37
CA ALA A 116 5.29 -6.51 4.42
C ALA A 116 4.77 -6.83 5.82
N TRP A 117 5.70 -6.96 6.75
CA TRP A 117 5.49 -6.87 8.18
C TRP A 117 5.81 -5.44 8.63
N PHE A 118 5.09 -4.93 9.61
CA PHE A 118 5.29 -3.57 10.11
C PHE A 118 5.58 -3.61 11.60
N VAL A 119 6.50 -2.76 12.05
CA VAL A 119 6.69 -2.48 13.48
C VAL A 119 6.12 -1.10 13.76
N ILE A 120 5.14 -1.05 14.67
CA ILE A 120 4.52 0.19 15.14
C ILE A 120 4.82 0.40 16.64
N GLY A 121 4.83 1.66 17.09
CA GLY A 121 5.07 2.01 18.49
C GLY A 121 6.50 1.80 18.97
N SER A 122 7.49 1.67 18.07
CA SER A 122 8.92 1.59 18.41
C SER A 122 9.47 2.95 18.86
N ALA A 123 10.70 2.96 19.36
CA ALA A 123 11.42 4.18 19.71
C ALA A 123 11.94 4.96 18.48
N LYS A 124 11.98 4.33 17.30
CA LYS A 124 12.43 4.96 16.06
C LYS A 124 11.32 5.82 15.46
N THR A 125 11.72 6.94 14.88
CA THR A 125 10.81 7.87 14.20
C THR A 125 11.05 7.87 12.69
N GLY A 126 10.05 8.27 11.93
CA GLY A 126 10.16 8.47 10.49
C GLY A 126 10.87 9.79 10.14
N GLY A 127 10.99 10.05 8.84
CA GLY A 127 11.72 11.19 8.29
C GLY A 127 11.21 12.57 8.71
N MET A 128 9.97 12.65 9.21
CA MET A 128 9.39 13.88 9.76
C MET A 128 9.43 13.92 11.31
N GLY A 129 10.17 13.00 11.95
CA GLY A 129 10.32 12.95 13.41
C GLY A 129 9.10 12.43 14.17
N THR A 130 8.13 11.83 13.49
CA THR A 130 6.91 11.28 14.08
C THR A 130 7.00 9.75 14.24
N PRO A 131 6.13 9.12 15.08
CA PRO A 131 6.04 7.67 15.15
C PRO A 131 5.84 7.05 13.77
N GLU A 132 6.60 5.99 13.47
CA GLU A 132 6.65 5.38 12.14
C GLU A 132 6.03 3.98 12.14
N ALA A 133 5.50 3.57 11.01
CA ALA A 133 5.15 2.19 10.70
C ALA A 133 6.30 1.57 9.87
N ILE A 134 7.24 0.93 10.56
CA ILE A 134 8.51 0.52 9.96
C ILE A 134 8.36 -0.82 9.23
N PRO A 135 8.58 -0.88 7.90
CA PRO A 135 8.31 -2.09 7.11
C PRO A 135 9.51 -3.04 7.07
N PHE A 136 9.18 -4.34 7.01
CA PHE A 136 10.14 -5.44 6.87
C PHE A 136 9.59 -6.49 5.90
N GLY A 137 10.46 -7.07 5.06
CA GLY A 137 10.08 -8.18 4.18
C GLY A 137 9.89 -9.50 4.93
N GLU A 138 10.61 -9.67 6.04
CA GLU A 138 10.62 -10.90 6.83
C GLU A 138 10.16 -10.63 8.26
N GLU A 139 9.31 -11.52 8.81
CA GLU A 139 8.82 -11.44 10.19
C GLU A 139 9.96 -11.51 11.21
N GLN A 140 10.96 -12.32 10.90
CA GLN A 140 12.13 -12.48 11.76
C GLN A 140 12.90 -11.18 11.92
N SER A 141 13.08 -10.41 10.86
CA SER A 141 13.73 -9.10 10.88
C SER A 141 12.91 -8.08 11.68
N ALA A 142 11.59 -8.07 11.52
CA ALA A 142 10.68 -7.24 12.31
C ALA A 142 10.76 -7.57 13.80
N SER A 143 10.77 -8.86 14.16
CA SER A 143 10.87 -9.33 15.55
C SER A 143 12.23 -9.01 16.20
N ALA A 144 13.32 -9.12 15.43
CA ALA A 144 14.65 -8.70 15.89
C ALA A 144 14.67 -7.20 16.16
N PHE A 145 14.11 -6.39 15.27
CA PHE A 145 13.99 -4.94 15.45
C PHE A 145 13.21 -4.55 16.71
N VAL A 146 12.09 -5.24 16.99
CA VAL A 146 11.28 -5.01 18.20
C VAL A 146 12.09 -5.29 19.48
N THR A 147 12.97 -6.30 19.47
CA THR A 147 13.82 -6.64 20.62
C THR A 147 14.72 -5.48 21.01
N GLU A 148 15.21 -4.71 20.04
CA GLU A 148 16.14 -3.60 20.26
C GLU A 148 15.42 -2.25 20.45
N ASN A 149 14.31 -2.02 19.73
CA ASN A 149 13.69 -0.71 19.61
C ASN A 149 12.28 -0.65 20.23
N GLY A 150 11.77 -1.78 20.73
CA GLY A 150 10.39 -1.87 21.21
C GLY A 150 9.36 -1.82 20.08
N GLY A 151 8.09 -1.71 20.43
CA GLY A 151 6.97 -1.74 19.51
C GLY A 151 6.35 -3.12 19.37
N VAL A 152 5.47 -3.29 18.40
CA VAL A 152 4.79 -4.56 18.09
C VAL A 152 4.83 -4.81 16.58
N VAL A 153 4.92 -6.10 16.21
CA VAL A 153 4.87 -6.55 14.82
C VAL A 153 3.41 -6.74 14.42
N VAL A 154 3.01 -6.17 13.30
CA VAL A 154 1.65 -6.24 12.74
C VAL A 154 1.69 -6.35 11.23
N ARG A 155 0.56 -6.76 10.62
CA ARG A 155 0.34 -6.63 9.17
C ARG A 155 -0.29 -5.27 8.84
N LEU A 156 -0.22 -4.87 7.57
CA LEU A 156 -0.79 -3.59 7.10
C LEU A 156 -2.24 -3.39 7.56
N ALA A 157 -3.09 -4.43 7.44
CA ALA A 157 -4.50 -4.38 7.82
C ALA A 157 -4.74 -4.26 9.34
N GLU A 158 -3.74 -4.61 10.16
CA GLU A 158 -3.82 -4.61 11.62
C GLU A 158 -3.33 -3.30 12.25
N ILE A 159 -2.70 -2.42 11.46
CA ILE A 159 -2.30 -1.09 11.94
C ILE A 159 -3.57 -0.29 12.28
N PRO A 160 -3.74 0.21 13.52
CA PRO A 160 -4.95 0.96 13.89
C PRO A 160 -5.06 2.28 13.12
N ASP A 161 -6.28 2.65 12.72
CA ASP A 161 -6.51 3.95 12.06
C ASP A 161 -6.10 5.12 12.96
N ALA A 162 -6.34 5.03 14.26
CA ALA A 162 -5.91 6.02 15.24
C ALA A 162 -4.38 6.22 15.26
N TYR A 163 -3.59 5.17 14.94
CA TYR A 163 -2.14 5.25 14.85
C TYR A 163 -1.69 6.13 13.69
N VAL A 164 -2.34 6.05 12.54
CA VAL A 164 -1.93 6.77 11.32
C VAL A 164 -2.70 8.08 11.09
N LEU A 165 -3.99 8.13 11.45
CA LEU A 165 -4.85 9.30 11.26
C LEU A 165 -4.95 10.18 12.53
N GLY A 166 -4.59 9.63 13.70
CA GLY A 166 -4.64 10.34 14.95
C GLY A 166 -3.54 11.41 15.10
N PRO A 167 -3.70 12.34 16.04
CA PRO A 167 -2.69 13.36 16.32
C PRO A 167 -1.39 12.71 16.77
N VAL A 168 -0.28 13.29 16.35
CA VAL A 168 1.05 12.86 16.78
C VAL A 168 1.30 13.35 18.20
N GLY A 169 1.23 12.46 19.20
CA GLY A 169 1.39 12.82 20.62
C GLY A 169 1.87 11.66 21.48
N VAL A 170 2.07 11.97 22.76
CA VAL A 170 2.69 11.09 23.78
C VAL A 170 1.86 9.82 24.05
N ASP A 171 0.58 9.81 23.71
CA ASP A 171 -0.37 8.75 24.08
C ASP A 171 -0.41 7.55 23.11
N GLN A 172 0.18 7.66 21.92
CA GLN A 172 0.20 6.57 20.93
C GLN A 172 0.94 5.31 21.42
N LYS A 173 1.90 5.45 22.33
CA LYS A 173 2.59 4.31 22.96
C LYS A 173 1.67 3.47 23.84
N GLN A 174 0.65 4.07 24.45
CA GLN A 174 -0.29 3.38 25.34
C GLN A 174 -1.32 2.56 24.57
N GLU A 175 -1.86 3.05 23.47
CA GLU A 175 -2.85 2.33 22.66
C GLU A 175 -2.29 1.06 22.01
N VAL A 176 -1.06 1.12 21.51
CA VAL A 176 -0.37 -0.04 20.94
C VAL A 176 -0.14 -1.14 21.98
N SER A 177 0.19 -0.77 23.23
CA SER A 177 0.38 -1.73 24.32
C SER A 177 -0.92 -2.47 24.71
N MET A 178 -2.07 -1.83 24.60
CA MET A 178 -3.36 -2.45 24.92
C MET A 178 -3.84 -3.44 23.85
N THR A 179 -3.51 -3.19 22.58
CA THR A 179 -3.89 -4.07 21.46
C THR A 179 -3.07 -5.37 21.46
N GLY A 180 -1.80 -5.32 21.86
CA GLY A 180 -0.93 -6.50 21.96
C GLY A 180 -1.18 -7.42 23.17
N ALA A 181 -1.96 -6.97 24.16
CA ALA A 181 -2.23 -7.74 25.37
C ALA A 181 -3.47 -8.67 25.29
N ASN A 182 -4.19 -8.65 24.17
CA ASN A 182 -5.43 -9.42 23.97
C ASN A 182 -5.32 -10.56 22.95
N GLN A 183 -4.11 -11.05 22.62
CA GLN A 183 -3.91 -12.23 21.78
C GLN A 183 -3.36 -13.40 22.59
#